data_94702c6f1ce7d736f94dd3945d5ef9c9
#
_entry.id   94702c6f1ce7d736f94dd3945d5ef9c9
#
_cell.length_a   1.000
_cell.length_b   1.000
_cell.length_c   1.000
_cell.angle_alpha   90.00
_cell.angle_beta   90.00
_cell.angle_gamma   90.00
#
_symmetry.space_group_name_H-M   'P 1'
#
loop_
_entity.id
_entity.type
_entity.pdbx_description
1 polymer ?
#
loop_
_entity_poly.entity_id
_entity_poly.type
_entity_poly.pdbx_seq_one_letter_code
_entity_poly.pdbx_strand_id
1 'polypeptide(L)'
;MHFSVTHEAVATLNTGTLIFALDESLQLSDSASQLDKACDGALQAALNNGDIQGKAGQSLLIRQPAGIAAQRILLVGIGKEKQLSDKALRKVIAAITSQLKPLNAEQATLALDSFQPKEHDSANTARLIAQCFADNLYVFDQFKSEKSTPIELKNIEFLTTADEVEAVHEACQHAEAFASGMNLTRDLGNLPPNICQPSYLAEQARTMAQQHNQLVVEVLEE
;
A
#
# COMPACT_ATOMS: atom_id res chain seq x y z
N MET A 1 5.94 8.08 -3.13
CA MET A 1 5.46 6.68 -3.08
C MET A 1 5.11 6.26 -4.49
N HIS A 2 5.67 5.18 -4.96
CA HIS A 2 5.39 4.59 -6.26
C HIS A 2 4.57 3.31 -6.11
N PHE A 3 3.72 2.99 -7.09
CA PHE A 3 2.95 1.76 -7.14
C PHE A 3 3.25 1.03 -8.45
N SER A 4 3.59 -0.25 -8.36
CA SER A 4 3.91 -1.07 -9.51
C SER A 4 3.11 -2.38 -9.51
N VAL A 5 3.18 -3.12 -10.60
CA VAL A 5 2.42 -4.35 -10.78
C VAL A 5 3.33 -5.43 -11.33
N THR A 6 3.16 -6.66 -10.87
CA THR A 6 3.86 -7.83 -11.37
C THR A 6 2.92 -9.03 -11.49
N HIS A 7 3.25 -9.94 -12.38
CA HIS A 7 2.63 -11.26 -12.52
C HIS A 7 3.66 -12.40 -12.48
N GLU A 8 4.85 -12.07 -11.98
CA GLU A 8 5.91 -13.06 -11.83
C GLU A 8 5.53 -14.14 -10.79
N ALA A 9 6.19 -15.29 -10.90
CA ALA A 9 5.97 -16.36 -9.93
C ALA A 9 6.35 -15.88 -8.52
N VAL A 10 5.44 -16.04 -7.55
CA VAL A 10 5.57 -15.51 -6.19
C VAL A 10 6.87 -15.92 -5.48
N ALA A 11 7.38 -17.12 -5.77
CA ALA A 11 8.61 -17.63 -5.16
C ALA A 11 9.89 -16.94 -5.66
N THR A 12 9.86 -16.35 -6.87
CA THR A 12 11.01 -15.71 -7.51
C THR A 12 11.04 -14.19 -7.29
N LEU A 13 9.98 -13.62 -6.72
CA LEU A 13 9.89 -12.18 -6.46
C LEU A 13 10.98 -11.72 -5.50
N ASN A 14 11.87 -10.86 -6.00
CA ASN A 14 12.90 -10.25 -5.18
C ASN A 14 12.36 -8.97 -4.53
N THR A 15 11.78 -9.12 -3.35
CA THR A 15 11.13 -8.01 -2.61
C THR A 15 11.54 -8.01 -1.15
N GLY A 16 11.47 -6.85 -0.52
CA GLY A 16 11.75 -6.72 0.91
C GLY A 16 10.74 -7.44 1.80
N THR A 17 9.46 -7.47 1.39
CA THR A 17 8.40 -8.15 2.15
C THR A 17 7.26 -8.56 1.21
N LEU A 18 6.92 -9.85 1.19
CA LEU A 18 5.69 -10.38 0.60
C LEU A 18 4.56 -10.31 1.62
N ILE A 19 3.37 -9.85 1.21
CA ILE A 19 2.24 -9.60 2.11
C ILE A 19 1.02 -10.37 1.63
N PHE A 20 0.40 -11.11 2.56
CA PHE A 20 -0.82 -11.87 2.33
C PHE A 20 -1.83 -11.59 3.42
N ALA A 21 -3.09 -11.43 3.04
CA ALA A 21 -4.21 -11.40 3.95
C ALA A 21 -4.68 -12.83 4.27
N LEU A 22 -5.16 -13.05 5.50
CA LEU A 22 -5.63 -14.33 5.98
C LEU A 22 -6.88 -14.13 6.83
N ASP A 23 -7.96 -14.83 6.51
CA ASP A 23 -9.18 -14.85 7.33
C ASP A 23 -9.09 -15.90 8.44
N GLU A 24 -10.11 -15.94 9.32
CA GLU A 24 -10.18 -16.92 10.42
C GLU A 24 -10.45 -18.36 9.94
N SER A 25 -10.73 -18.60 8.66
CA SER A 25 -10.79 -19.96 8.10
C SER A 25 -9.41 -20.56 7.87
N LEU A 26 -8.36 -19.74 7.92
CA LEU A 26 -6.95 -20.11 7.75
C LEU A 26 -6.67 -20.78 6.39
N GLN A 27 -7.48 -20.46 5.37
CA GLN A 27 -7.25 -20.94 4.01
C GLN A 27 -6.28 -20.00 3.30
N LEU A 28 -5.20 -20.57 2.79
CA LEU A 28 -4.24 -19.83 1.98
C LEU A 28 -4.86 -19.52 0.60
N SER A 29 -4.61 -18.31 0.08
CA SER A 29 -4.92 -17.97 -1.30
C SER A 29 -4.06 -18.77 -2.28
N ASP A 30 -4.35 -18.70 -3.57
CA ASP A 30 -3.61 -19.44 -4.59
C ASP A 30 -2.13 -19.05 -4.59
N SER A 31 -1.81 -17.76 -4.55
CA SER A 31 -0.43 -17.28 -4.50
C SER A 31 0.26 -17.65 -3.18
N ALA A 32 -0.45 -17.57 -2.03
CA ALA A 32 0.07 -18.02 -0.74
C ALA A 32 0.34 -19.53 -0.70
N SER A 33 -0.52 -20.33 -1.32
CA SER A 33 -0.34 -21.78 -1.45
C SER A 33 0.85 -22.16 -2.33
N GLN A 34 1.08 -21.42 -3.41
CA GLN A 34 2.27 -21.59 -4.25
C GLN A 34 3.55 -21.23 -3.48
N LEU A 35 3.52 -20.12 -2.73
CA LEU A 35 4.63 -19.71 -1.89
C LEU A 35 4.93 -20.74 -0.79
N ASP A 36 3.90 -21.26 -0.13
CA ASP A 36 4.05 -22.25 0.93
C ASP A 36 4.78 -23.52 0.44
N LYS A 37 4.45 -23.98 -0.77
CA LYS A 37 5.15 -25.11 -1.42
C LYS A 37 6.63 -24.79 -1.69
N ALA A 38 6.93 -23.55 -2.05
CA ALA A 38 8.31 -23.13 -2.34
C ALA A 38 9.17 -22.95 -1.06
N CYS A 39 8.54 -22.66 0.07
CA CYS A 39 9.21 -22.51 1.36
C CYS A 39 8.97 -23.70 2.32
N ASP A 40 8.86 -24.90 1.76
CA ASP A 40 8.77 -26.19 2.50
C ASP A 40 7.64 -26.22 3.55
N GLY A 41 6.49 -25.59 3.26
CA GLY A 41 5.32 -25.59 4.13
C GLY A 41 5.42 -24.66 5.35
N ALA A 42 6.26 -23.63 5.30
CA ALA A 42 6.49 -22.73 6.43
C ALA A 42 5.23 -21.96 6.85
N LEU A 43 4.37 -21.53 5.87
CA LEU A 43 3.12 -20.86 6.21
C LEU A 43 2.14 -21.83 6.87
N GLN A 44 1.95 -23.00 6.29
CA GLN A 44 1.06 -24.00 6.86
C GLN A 44 1.52 -24.48 8.25
N ALA A 45 2.83 -24.59 8.47
CA ALA A 45 3.39 -24.88 9.78
C ALA A 45 3.04 -23.80 10.81
N ALA A 46 3.18 -22.54 10.47
CA ALA A 46 2.81 -21.42 11.33
C ALA A 46 1.31 -21.40 11.66
N LEU A 47 0.45 -21.73 10.69
CA LEU A 47 -0.99 -21.87 10.92
C LEU A 47 -1.31 -23.03 11.87
N ASN A 48 -0.71 -24.19 11.66
CA ASN A 48 -0.92 -25.38 12.48
C ASN A 48 -0.41 -25.20 13.92
N ASN A 49 0.67 -24.44 14.11
CA ASN A 49 1.20 -24.08 15.42
C ASN A 49 0.35 -23.03 16.15
N GLY A 50 -0.58 -22.36 15.45
CA GLY A 50 -1.39 -21.28 16.02
C GLY A 50 -0.66 -19.95 16.17
N ASP A 51 0.46 -19.75 15.46
CA ASP A 51 1.24 -18.50 15.48
C ASP A 51 0.43 -17.31 14.95
N ILE A 52 -0.54 -17.59 14.06
CA ILE A 52 -1.55 -16.64 13.61
C ILE A 52 -2.89 -17.36 13.48
N GLN A 53 -3.98 -16.66 13.82
CA GLN A 53 -5.37 -17.18 13.80
C GLN A 53 -6.27 -16.43 12.81
N GLY A 54 -5.71 -15.57 11.96
CA GLY A 54 -6.47 -14.79 10.99
C GLY A 54 -7.35 -13.69 11.60
N LYS A 55 -7.35 -13.49 12.92
CA LYS A 55 -8.16 -12.46 13.58
C LYS A 55 -7.76 -11.06 13.11
N ALA A 56 -8.74 -10.19 12.95
CA ALA A 56 -8.50 -8.82 12.52
C ALA A 56 -7.45 -8.11 13.38
N GLY A 57 -6.43 -7.57 12.75
CA GLY A 57 -5.32 -6.87 13.41
C GLY A 57 -4.17 -7.77 13.89
N GLN A 58 -4.29 -9.10 13.79
CA GLN A 58 -3.12 -9.97 13.98
C GLN A 58 -2.17 -9.86 12.80
N SER A 59 -0.88 -10.00 13.07
CA SER A 59 0.14 -10.11 12.04
C SER A 59 1.24 -11.07 12.47
N LEU A 60 1.80 -11.79 11.51
CA LEU A 60 2.96 -12.65 11.69
C LEU A 60 4.01 -12.30 10.65
N LEU A 61 5.21 -11.94 11.10
CA LEU A 61 6.34 -11.63 10.23
C LEU A 61 7.34 -12.81 10.27
N ILE A 62 7.46 -13.52 9.16
CA ILE A 62 8.44 -14.58 8.95
C ILE A 62 9.66 -13.95 8.28
N ARG A 63 10.83 -14.08 8.89
CA ARG A 63 12.09 -13.51 8.41
C ARG A 63 12.95 -14.57 7.76
N GLN A 64 13.57 -14.23 6.62
CA GLN A 64 14.50 -15.10 5.89
C GLN A 64 13.91 -16.49 5.61
N PRO A 65 12.71 -16.57 5.00
CA PRO A 65 12.14 -17.86 4.65
C PRO A 65 13.04 -18.58 3.63
N ALA A 66 13.24 -19.88 3.82
CA ALA A 66 14.02 -20.67 2.89
C ALA A 66 13.27 -20.88 1.55
N GLY A 67 13.99 -21.11 0.47
CA GLY A 67 13.41 -21.51 -0.83
C GLY A 67 12.79 -20.39 -1.67
N ILE A 68 12.80 -19.16 -1.21
CA ILE A 68 12.23 -18.01 -1.93
C ILE A 68 13.19 -16.81 -1.95
N ALA A 69 12.98 -15.90 -2.90
CA ALA A 69 13.83 -14.72 -3.06
C ALA A 69 13.46 -13.55 -2.11
N ALA A 70 12.23 -13.51 -1.62
CA ALA A 70 11.77 -12.47 -0.72
C ALA A 70 12.47 -12.53 0.66
N GLN A 71 12.81 -11.38 1.21
CA GLN A 71 13.49 -11.32 2.52
C GLN A 71 12.57 -11.64 3.70
N ARG A 72 11.26 -11.37 3.55
CA ARG A 72 10.26 -11.54 4.61
C ARG A 72 8.90 -11.91 4.02
N ILE A 73 8.10 -12.60 4.82
CA ILE A 73 6.67 -12.80 4.57
C ILE A 73 5.90 -12.17 5.72
N LEU A 74 4.91 -11.35 5.42
CA LEU A 74 3.99 -10.76 6.38
C LEU A 74 2.58 -11.35 6.13
N LEU A 75 2.10 -12.16 7.06
CA LEU A 75 0.70 -12.58 7.10
C LEU A 75 -0.10 -11.60 7.95
N VAL A 76 -1.27 -11.16 7.47
CA VAL A 76 -2.13 -10.21 8.19
C VAL A 76 -3.54 -10.76 8.30
N GLY A 77 -4.03 -10.85 9.53
CA GLY A 77 -5.38 -11.31 9.83
C GLY A 77 -6.43 -10.26 9.44
N ILE A 78 -7.46 -10.69 8.69
CA ILE A 78 -8.58 -9.85 8.25
C ILE A 78 -9.88 -10.15 9.00
N GLY A 79 -9.90 -11.16 9.88
CA GLY A 79 -11.05 -11.53 10.70
C GLY A 79 -11.95 -12.58 10.04
N LYS A 80 -13.22 -12.62 10.47
CA LYS A 80 -14.18 -13.65 10.08
C LYS A 80 -14.76 -13.48 8.67
N GLU A 81 -14.73 -12.27 8.15
CA GLU A 81 -15.33 -11.97 6.86
C GLU A 81 -14.38 -12.36 5.73
N LYS A 82 -14.79 -13.30 4.89
CA LYS A 82 -14.06 -13.64 3.66
C LYS A 82 -13.97 -12.45 2.70
N GLN A 83 -14.93 -11.53 2.77
CA GLN A 83 -14.98 -10.33 1.94
C GLN A 83 -14.89 -9.08 2.82
N LEU A 84 -13.87 -8.28 2.59
CA LEU A 84 -13.63 -7.05 3.32
C LEU A 84 -14.57 -5.92 2.86
N SER A 85 -15.15 -5.19 3.82
CA SER A 85 -15.68 -3.86 3.53
C SER A 85 -14.53 -2.86 3.36
N ASP A 86 -14.75 -1.75 2.65
CA ASP A 86 -13.74 -0.67 2.49
C ASP A 86 -13.17 -0.19 3.83
N LYS A 87 -14.05 -0.07 4.84
CA LYS A 87 -13.63 0.34 6.19
C LYS A 87 -12.70 -0.70 6.83
N ALA A 88 -12.97 -1.99 6.64
CA ALA A 88 -12.13 -3.07 7.17
C ALA A 88 -10.80 -3.12 6.41
N LEU A 89 -10.82 -3.01 5.07
CA LEU A 89 -9.62 -2.95 4.25
C LEU A 89 -8.71 -1.79 4.66
N ARG A 90 -9.25 -0.58 4.85
CA ARG A 90 -8.47 0.58 5.34
C ARG A 90 -7.77 0.29 6.67
N LYS A 91 -8.43 -0.39 7.60
CA LYS A 91 -7.81 -0.78 8.89
C LYS A 91 -6.70 -1.81 8.71
N VAL A 92 -6.91 -2.79 7.82
CA VAL A 92 -5.90 -3.81 7.50
C VAL A 92 -4.66 -3.15 6.88
N ILE A 93 -4.84 -2.24 5.91
CA ILE A 93 -3.71 -1.54 5.29
C ILE A 93 -3.00 -0.60 6.29
N ALA A 94 -3.71 0.03 7.20
CA ALA A 94 -3.08 0.80 8.28
C ALA A 94 -2.21 -0.09 9.19
N ALA A 95 -2.69 -1.29 9.54
CA ALA A 95 -1.93 -2.26 10.31
C ALA A 95 -0.68 -2.74 9.53
N ILE A 96 -0.82 -3.10 8.25
CA ILE A 96 0.29 -3.45 7.36
C ILE A 96 1.33 -2.32 7.33
N THR A 97 0.89 -1.09 7.07
CA THR A 97 1.77 0.09 7.01
C THR A 97 2.56 0.26 8.32
N SER A 98 1.90 0.06 9.46
CA SER A 98 2.57 0.14 10.78
C SER A 98 3.64 -0.94 10.96
N GLN A 99 3.44 -2.14 10.39
CA GLN A 99 4.44 -3.21 10.41
C GLN A 99 5.60 -2.95 9.44
N LEU A 100 5.34 -2.30 8.31
CA LEU A 100 6.36 -2.01 7.30
C LEU A 100 7.27 -0.83 7.69
N LYS A 101 6.73 0.19 8.35
CA LYS A 101 7.48 1.42 8.73
C LYS A 101 8.83 1.15 9.44
N PRO A 102 8.92 0.23 10.42
CA PRO A 102 10.18 -0.06 11.10
C PRO A 102 11.11 -0.99 10.31
N LEU A 103 10.65 -1.54 9.17
CA LEU A 103 11.46 -2.42 8.35
C LEU A 103 12.32 -1.59 7.41
N ASN A 104 13.60 -1.93 7.34
CA ASN A 104 14.51 -1.36 6.34
C ASN A 104 14.28 -2.10 5.00
N ALA A 105 13.19 -1.74 4.30
CA ALA A 105 12.80 -2.31 3.01
C ALA A 105 12.28 -1.21 2.11
N GLU A 106 12.87 -1.08 0.94
CA GLU A 106 12.45 -0.07 -0.05
C GLU A 106 11.18 -0.47 -0.80
N GLN A 107 10.90 -1.78 -0.85
CA GLN A 107 9.77 -2.37 -1.57
C GLN A 107 9.04 -3.41 -0.74
N ALA A 108 7.72 -3.43 -0.88
CA ALA A 108 6.86 -4.51 -0.41
C ALA A 108 5.89 -4.91 -1.52
N THR A 109 5.59 -6.21 -1.64
CA THR A 109 4.70 -6.76 -2.66
C THR A 109 3.48 -7.38 -1.99
N LEU A 110 2.27 -6.95 -2.39
CA LEU A 110 0.99 -7.49 -1.92
C LEU A 110 0.41 -8.45 -2.95
N ALA A 111 0.02 -9.62 -2.50
CA ALA A 111 -0.72 -10.59 -3.30
C ALA A 111 -2.21 -10.24 -3.32
N LEU A 112 -2.71 -9.67 -4.43
CA LEU A 112 -4.09 -9.17 -4.53
C LEU A 112 -5.14 -10.26 -4.35
N ASP A 113 -4.87 -11.50 -4.76
CA ASP A 113 -5.77 -12.64 -4.61
C ASP A 113 -6.10 -12.97 -3.14
N SER A 114 -5.25 -12.54 -2.20
CA SER A 114 -5.50 -12.69 -0.76
C SER A 114 -6.39 -11.59 -0.17
N PHE A 115 -6.56 -10.47 -0.87
CA PHE A 115 -7.43 -9.37 -0.48
C PHE A 115 -8.71 -9.42 -1.32
N GLN A 116 -9.83 -9.81 -0.75
CA GLN A 116 -11.11 -9.96 -1.46
C GLN A 116 -12.16 -8.99 -0.90
N PRO A 117 -12.19 -7.73 -1.35
CA PRO A 117 -13.26 -6.80 -0.98
C PRO A 117 -14.59 -7.21 -1.62
N LYS A 118 -15.70 -6.88 -0.94
CA LYS A 118 -17.05 -7.28 -1.36
C LYS A 118 -17.49 -6.73 -2.72
N GLU A 119 -17.03 -5.53 -3.05
CA GLU A 119 -17.62 -4.72 -4.13
C GLU A 119 -16.58 -4.29 -5.17
N HIS A 120 -15.37 -4.81 -5.10
CA HIS A 120 -14.26 -4.38 -5.96
C HIS A 120 -13.65 -5.55 -6.72
N ASP A 121 -13.33 -5.30 -7.98
CA ASP A 121 -12.39 -6.11 -8.76
C ASP A 121 -10.93 -5.85 -8.30
N SER A 122 -9.99 -6.55 -8.90
CA SER A 122 -8.56 -6.44 -8.57
C SER A 122 -8.04 -5.01 -8.78
N ALA A 123 -8.45 -4.33 -9.85
CA ALA A 123 -8.02 -2.98 -10.16
C ALA A 123 -8.52 -1.95 -9.12
N ASN A 124 -9.81 -1.98 -8.79
CA ASN A 124 -10.37 -1.11 -7.76
C ASN A 124 -9.81 -1.43 -6.37
N THR A 125 -9.53 -2.71 -6.10
CA THR A 125 -8.87 -3.16 -4.86
C THR A 125 -7.46 -2.57 -4.77
N ALA A 126 -6.65 -2.70 -5.82
CA ALA A 126 -5.31 -2.13 -5.87
C ALA A 126 -5.33 -0.61 -5.69
N ARG A 127 -6.24 0.09 -6.38
CA ARG A 127 -6.41 1.54 -6.25
C ARG A 127 -6.74 1.95 -4.81
N LEU A 128 -7.66 1.27 -4.15
CA LEU A 128 -8.04 1.57 -2.76
C LEU A 128 -6.90 1.29 -1.79
N ILE A 129 -6.18 0.16 -1.97
CA ILE A 129 -5.00 -0.18 -1.17
C ILE A 129 -3.90 0.88 -1.35
N ALA A 130 -3.60 1.27 -2.60
CA ALA A 130 -2.60 2.29 -2.90
C ALA A 130 -2.93 3.65 -2.26
N GLN A 131 -4.20 4.09 -2.35
CA GLN A 131 -4.67 5.30 -1.66
C GLN A 131 -4.48 5.20 -0.13
N CYS A 132 -4.81 4.04 0.46
CA CYS A 132 -4.62 3.83 1.90
C CYS A 132 -3.15 3.90 2.31
N PHE A 133 -2.22 3.33 1.52
CA PHE A 133 -0.79 3.46 1.77
C PHE A 133 -0.34 4.93 1.70
N ALA A 134 -0.72 5.65 0.66
CA ALA A 134 -0.40 7.07 0.51
C ALA A 134 -0.90 7.90 1.69
N ASP A 135 -2.14 7.62 2.16
CA ASP A 135 -2.73 8.27 3.33
C ASP A 135 -1.94 7.99 4.62
N ASN A 136 -1.58 6.73 4.85
CA ASN A 136 -0.90 6.31 6.08
C ASN A 136 0.59 6.71 6.12
N LEU A 137 1.19 6.98 4.96
CA LEU A 137 2.60 7.35 4.83
C LEU A 137 2.81 8.86 4.67
N TYR A 138 1.73 9.64 4.57
CA TYR A 138 1.82 11.09 4.54
C TYR A 138 2.40 11.63 5.84
N VAL A 139 3.39 12.51 5.72
CA VAL A 139 4.04 13.20 6.84
C VAL A 139 4.17 14.67 6.52
N PHE A 140 3.73 15.53 7.43
CA PHE A 140 3.95 16.97 7.37
C PHE A 140 4.85 17.39 8.55
N ASP A 141 6.11 17.60 8.28
CA ASP A 141 7.11 17.92 9.31
C ASP A 141 8.07 19.04 8.94
N GLN A 142 7.74 19.80 7.86
CA GLN A 142 8.61 20.86 7.37
C GLN A 142 8.92 21.97 8.38
N PHE A 143 8.03 22.18 9.35
CA PHE A 143 8.20 23.21 10.41
C PHE A 143 8.56 22.61 11.77
N LYS A 144 8.76 21.31 11.86
CA LYS A 144 9.21 20.68 13.11
C LYS A 144 10.70 20.86 13.31
N SER A 145 11.12 21.15 14.54
CA SER A 145 12.53 21.22 14.93
C SER A 145 13.23 19.86 14.74
N GLU A 146 12.51 18.77 15.08
CA GLU A 146 12.95 17.40 14.85
C GLU A 146 12.13 16.79 13.73
N LYS A 147 12.81 16.41 12.67
CA LYS A 147 12.18 15.73 11.53
C LYS A 147 11.78 14.30 11.91
N SER A 148 10.71 13.83 11.32
CA SER A 148 10.30 12.43 11.42
C SER A 148 11.40 11.54 10.81
N THR A 149 11.60 10.35 11.40
CA THR A 149 12.51 9.37 10.80
C THR A 149 12.02 9.04 9.38
N PRO A 150 12.89 9.15 8.36
CA PRO A 150 12.53 8.79 7.00
C PRO A 150 12.02 7.36 6.92
N ILE A 151 10.96 7.15 6.14
CA ILE A 151 10.43 5.83 5.86
C ILE A 151 11.14 5.33 4.61
N GLU A 152 11.82 4.19 4.70
CA GLU A 152 12.58 3.62 3.58
C GLU A 152 11.69 3.05 2.48
N LEU A 153 10.43 2.71 2.78
CA LEU A 153 9.48 2.15 1.83
C LEU A 153 9.14 3.17 0.75
N LYS A 154 9.55 2.89 -0.49
CA LYS A 154 9.39 3.75 -1.67
C LYS A 154 8.40 3.20 -2.69
N ASN A 155 8.29 1.85 -2.75
CA ASN A 155 7.46 1.15 -3.71
C ASN A 155 6.54 0.12 -3.03
N ILE A 156 5.27 0.13 -3.43
CA ILE A 156 4.32 -0.96 -3.17
C ILE A 156 4.02 -1.61 -4.51
N GLU A 157 4.31 -2.87 -4.62
CA GLU A 157 4.06 -3.68 -5.79
C GLU A 157 2.84 -4.57 -5.58
N PHE A 158 2.00 -4.71 -6.59
CA PHE A 158 0.85 -5.60 -6.55
C PHE A 158 1.13 -6.85 -7.39
N LEU A 159 1.06 -8.02 -6.77
CA LEU A 159 1.08 -9.29 -7.45
C LEU A 159 -0.35 -9.63 -7.87
N THR A 160 -0.54 -9.85 -9.18
CA THR A 160 -1.83 -10.21 -9.78
C THR A 160 -1.64 -11.23 -10.90
N THR A 161 -2.71 -11.58 -11.61
CA THR A 161 -2.66 -12.48 -12.77
C THR A 161 -2.29 -11.72 -14.04
N ALA A 162 -1.77 -12.40 -15.05
CA ALA A 162 -1.29 -11.77 -16.29
C ALA A 162 -2.39 -11.00 -17.04
N ASP A 163 -3.63 -11.44 -16.97
CA ASP A 163 -4.80 -10.82 -17.60
C ASP A 163 -5.29 -9.57 -16.88
N GLU A 164 -4.91 -9.37 -15.63
CA GLU A 164 -5.30 -8.20 -14.84
C GLU A 164 -4.23 -7.10 -14.79
N VAL A 165 -2.99 -7.37 -15.24
CA VAL A 165 -1.83 -6.46 -15.11
C VAL A 165 -2.14 -5.05 -15.63
N GLU A 166 -2.73 -4.94 -16.83
CA GLU A 166 -3.01 -3.64 -17.45
C GLU A 166 -4.02 -2.83 -16.63
N ALA A 167 -5.12 -3.45 -16.22
CA ALA A 167 -6.15 -2.79 -15.42
C ALA A 167 -5.63 -2.36 -14.04
N VAL A 168 -4.82 -3.21 -13.39
CA VAL A 168 -4.20 -2.88 -12.11
C VAL A 168 -3.14 -1.79 -12.27
N HIS A 169 -2.38 -1.79 -13.36
CA HIS A 169 -1.41 -0.72 -13.65
C HIS A 169 -2.09 0.64 -13.83
N GLU A 170 -3.17 0.71 -14.60
CA GLU A 170 -3.95 1.94 -14.75
C GLU A 170 -4.52 2.41 -13.40
N ALA A 171 -5.02 1.49 -12.59
CA ALA A 171 -5.51 1.79 -11.25
C ALA A 171 -4.42 2.36 -10.32
N CYS A 172 -3.18 1.87 -10.44
CA CYS A 172 -2.01 2.41 -9.73
C CYS A 172 -1.70 3.86 -10.16
N GLN A 173 -1.70 4.13 -11.46
CA GLN A 173 -1.49 5.50 -11.98
C GLN A 173 -2.56 6.47 -11.46
N HIS A 174 -3.82 6.06 -11.46
CA HIS A 174 -4.92 6.85 -10.88
C HIS A 174 -4.72 7.10 -9.38
N ALA A 175 -4.26 6.08 -8.63
CA ALA A 175 -3.98 6.21 -7.20
C ALA A 175 -2.83 7.18 -6.92
N GLU A 176 -1.75 7.17 -7.72
CA GLU A 176 -0.63 8.11 -7.61
C GLU A 176 -1.07 9.54 -7.86
N ALA A 177 -1.85 9.77 -8.92
CA ALA A 177 -2.40 11.09 -9.23
C ALA A 177 -3.30 11.60 -8.11
N PHE A 178 -4.20 10.75 -7.60
CA PHE A 178 -5.07 11.09 -6.48
C PHE A 178 -4.27 11.40 -5.20
N ALA A 179 -3.28 10.57 -4.87
CA ALA A 179 -2.42 10.78 -3.71
C ALA A 179 -1.63 12.08 -3.79
N SER A 180 -1.14 12.44 -4.98
CA SER A 180 -0.45 13.72 -5.22
C SER A 180 -1.36 14.92 -4.93
N GLY A 181 -2.60 14.92 -5.45
CA GLY A 181 -3.58 15.97 -5.19
C GLY A 181 -3.99 16.07 -3.72
N MET A 182 -4.20 14.91 -3.06
CA MET A 182 -4.51 14.84 -1.63
C MET A 182 -3.36 15.38 -0.77
N ASN A 183 -2.11 15.05 -1.11
CA ASN A 183 -0.95 15.54 -0.36
C ASN A 183 -0.80 17.05 -0.53
N LEU A 184 -0.94 17.59 -1.74
CA LEU A 184 -0.94 19.03 -1.98
C LEU A 184 -2.02 19.74 -1.12
N THR A 185 -3.24 19.19 -1.11
CA THR A 185 -4.34 19.76 -0.32
C THR A 185 -4.02 19.74 1.19
N ARG A 186 -3.44 18.64 1.68
CA ARG A 186 -3.01 18.51 3.09
C ARG A 186 -1.88 19.46 3.43
N ASP A 187 -0.90 19.59 2.53
CA ASP A 187 0.21 20.52 2.71
C ASP A 187 -0.30 21.95 2.84
N LEU A 188 -1.17 22.39 1.93
CA LEU A 188 -1.79 23.72 1.98
C LEU A 188 -2.59 23.95 3.27
N GLY A 189 -3.36 22.92 3.72
CA GLY A 189 -4.14 22.99 4.94
C GLY A 189 -3.31 22.98 6.24
N ASN A 190 -2.10 22.40 6.20
CA ASN A 190 -1.19 22.32 7.34
C ASN A 190 -0.22 23.51 7.42
N LEU A 191 -0.10 24.32 6.36
CA LEU A 191 0.75 25.51 6.35
C LEU A 191 0.22 26.57 7.33
N PRO A 192 1.11 27.23 8.10
CA PRO A 192 0.70 28.31 8.97
C PRO A 192 0.24 29.55 8.14
N PRO A 193 -0.66 30.41 8.69
CA PRO A 193 -1.29 31.49 7.94
C PRO A 193 -0.33 32.60 7.46
N ASN A 194 0.82 32.72 8.10
CA ASN A 194 1.87 33.64 7.65
C ASN A 194 2.61 33.15 6.39
N ILE A 195 2.40 31.91 5.97
CA ILE A 195 2.93 31.33 4.73
C ILE A 195 1.80 31.12 3.72
N CYS A 196 0.73 30.41 4.10
CA CYS A 196 -0.41 30.13 3.24
C CYS A 196 -1.33 31.36 3.14
N GLN A 197 -0.82 32.41 2.49
CA GLN A 197 -1.56 33.63 2.17
C GLN A 197 -2.23 33.51 0.79
N PRO A 198 -3.19 34.37 0.42
CA PRO A 198 -3.84 34.34 -0.90
C PRO A 198 -2.85 34.34 -2.07
N SER A 199 -1.79 35.16 -1.99
CA SER A 199 -0.73 35.19 -2.99
C SER A 199 0.02 33.89 -3.14
N TYR A 200 0.24 33.14 -2.03
CA TYR A 200 0.87 31.82 -2.05
C TYR A 200 -0.03 30.81 -2.76
N LEU A 201 -1.35 30.81 -2.48
CA LEU A 201 -2.32 29.94 -3.16
C LEU A 201 -2.36 30.22 -4.67
N ALA A 202 -2.35 31.49 -5.06
CA ALA A 202 -2.29 31.90 -6.47
C ALA A 202 -1.02 31.36 -7.16
N GLU A 203 0.13 31.42 -6.48
CA GLU A 203 1.39 30.90 -7.01
C GLU A 203 1.38 29.36 -7.11
N GLN A 204 0.81 28.65 -6.13
CA GLN A 204 0.61 27.21 -6.24
C GLN A 204 -0.27 26.83 -7.43
N ALA A 205 -1.33 27.58 -7.68
CA ALA A 205 -2.19 27.36 -8.85
C ALA A 205 -1.43 27.60 -10.18
N ARG A 206 -0.61 28.66 -10.28
CA ARG A 206 0.24 28.89 -11.45
C ARG A 206 1.27 27.78 -11.66
N THR A 207 1.91 27.33 -10.59
CA THR A 207 2.88 26.22 -10.62
C THR A 207 2.22 24.93 -11.12
N MET A 208 1.01 24.63 -10.67
CA MET A 208 0.25 23.47 -11.11
C MET A 208 -0.10 23.55 -12.60
N ALA A 209 -0.49 24.76 -13.10
CA ALA A 209 -0.76 24.96 -14.53
C ALA A 209 0.50 24.79 -15.40
N GLN A 210 1.68 25.16 -14.89
CA GLN A 210 2.95 24.92 -15.58
C GLN A 210 3.31 23.43 -15.70
N GLN A 211 2.91 22.64 -14.71
CA GLN A 211 3.16 21.19 -14.68
C GLN A 211 2.14 20.38 -15.49
N HIS A 212 0.96 20.93 -15.70
CA HIS A 212 -0.17 20.25 -16.35
C HIS A 212 -0.74 21.09 -17.51
N ASN A 213 -0.34 20.80 -18.73
CA ASN A 213 -0.72 21.56 -19.93
C ASN A 213 -2.24 21.68 -20.19
N GLN A 214 -3.03 20.84 -19.53
CA GLN A 214 -4.49 20.85 -19.64
C GLN A 214 -5.15 21.83 -18.66
N LEU A 215 -4.40 22.38 -17.69
CA LEU A 215 -4.89 23.36 -16.74
C LEU A 215 -4.65 24.78 -17.20
N VAL A 216 -5.72 25.58 -17.19
CA VAL A 216 -5.65 27.03 -17.40
C VAL A 216 -5.98 27.71 -16.09
N VAL A 217 -5.08 28.57 -15.63
CA VAL A 217 -5.24 29.34 -14.38
C VAL A 217 -5.29 30.83 -14.68
N GLU A 218 -6.35 31.46 -14.24
CA GLU A 218 -6.50 32.92 -14.23
C GLU A 218 -6.56 33.40 -12.78
N VAL A 219 -5.70 34.32 -12.42
CA VAL A 219 -5.69 34.95 -11.10
C VAL A 219 -6.29 36.36 -11.25
N LEU A 220 -7.45 36.56 -10.60
CA LEU A 220 -8.10 37.83 -10.54
C LEU A 220 -7.47 38.63 -9.39
N GLU A 221 -6.98 39.82 -9.72
CA GLU A 221 -6.45 40.80 -8.76
C GLU A 221 -7.48 41.90 -8.55
N GLU A 222 -7.66 42.34 -7.29
CA GLU A 222 -8.52 43.47 -6.94
C GLU A 222 -7.88 44.81 -7.31
#